data_323f531d7f5a5a1e687ab0ec16e60f82
#
_entry.id   323f531d7f5a5a1e687ab0ec16e60f82
#
_cell.length_a   1.000
_cell.length_b   1.000
_cell.length_c   1.000
_cell.angle_alpha   90.00
_cell.angle_beta   90.00
_cell.angle_gamma   90.00
#
_symmetry.space_group_name_H-M   'P 1'
#
loop_
_entity.id
_entity.type
_entity.pdbx_description
1 polymer ?
#
loop_
_entity_poly.entity_id
_entity_poly.type
_entity_poly.pdbx_seq_one_letter_code
_entity_poly.pdbx_strand_id
1 'polypeptide(L)'
;MIREARNYLQQEDVLICCKASEFKFNRKFETIISLFHVMSYQAENDELEKVFQNVSEHLTDGGLFIFNFWYGPAVLTDPPVVKIKRLEDDEVRITRITEPVMRYNENIVDVNFEVIIEDKKTHIIEKLPETHKMRYLFLPEIEMLAKKIGLKIIKLYK
;
A
#
# COMPACT_ATOMS: atom_id res chain seq x y z
N MET A 1 4.54 -6.30 -13.52
CA MET A 1 4.29 -4.87 -13.24
C MET A 1 5.41 -3.95 -13.77
N ILE A 2 6.66 -3.96 -13.24
CA ILE A 2 7.72 -3.03 -13.71
C ILE A 2 8.05 -3.20 -15.18
N ARG A 3 8.10 -4.43 -15.71
CA ARG A 3 8.33 -4.69 -17.13
C ARG A 3 7.24 -4.06 -18.01
N GLU A 4 5.98 -4.15 -17.59
CA GLU A 4 4.84 -3.52 -18.29
C GLU A 4 4.86 -2.00 -18.16
N ALA A 5 5.14 -1.47 -16.96
CA ALA A 5 5.26 -0.02 -16.76
C ALA A 5 6.36 0.60 -17.64
N ARG A 6 7.48 -0.09 -17.87
CA ARG A 6 8.54 0.35 -18.79
C ARG A 6 8.05 0.52 -20.23
N ASN A 7 7.08 -0.27 -20.67
CA ASN A 7 6.50 -0.16 -22.01
C ASN A 7 5.70 1.14 -22.22
N TYR A 8 5.24 1.77 -21.13
CA TYR A 8 4.44 3.00 -21.16
C TYR A 8 5.23 4.27 -20.83
N LEU A 9 6.44 4.12 -20.31
CA LEU A 9 7.30 5.26 -19.93
C LEU A 9 8.38 5.48 -20.99
N GLN A 10 8.52 6.74 -21.39
CA GLN A 10 9.54 7.12 -22.39
C GLN A 10 10.95 7.26 -21.79
N GLN A 11 11.10 7.19 -20.46
CA GLN A 11 12.38 7.33 -19.75
C GLN A 11 12.56 6.17 -18.77
N GLU A 12 13.55 5.31 -19.02
CA GLU A 12 13.84 4.14 -18.17
C GLU A 12 14.37 4.51 -16.77
N ASP A 13 14.98 5.68 -16.63
CA ASP A 13 15.63 6.13 -15.39
C ASP A 13 14.67 6.45 -14.22
N VAL A 14 13.35 6.32 -14.44
CA VAL A 14 12.31 6.74 -13.50
C VAL A 14 11.76 5.59 -12.67
N LEU A 15 12.04 4.33 -13.03
CA LEU A 15 11.47 3.16 -12.37
C LEU A 15 12.51 2.39 -11.56
N ILE A 16 12.33 2.38 -10.23
CA ILE A 16 13.15 1.60 -9.30
C ILE A 16 12.23 0.61 -8.57
N CYS A 17 12.65 -0.66 -8.50
CA CYS A 17 12.00 -1.69 -7.70
C CYS A 17 12.73 -1.82 -6.37
N CYS A 18 12.18 -1.25 -5.30
CA CYS A 18 12.71 -1.37 -3.95
C CYS A 18 11.59 -1.22 -2.91
N LYS A 19 11.89 -1.53 -1.66
CA LYS A 19 10.99 -1.21 -0.56
C LYS A 19 10.95 0.30 -0.33
N ALA A 20 9.82 0.80 0.17
CA ALA A 20 9.67 2.20 0.52
C ALA A 20 10.64 2.66 1.63
N SER A 21 11.12 1.73 2.46
CA SER A 21 12.13 1.97 3.49
C SER A 21 13.57 1.98 2.98
N GLU A 22 13.82 1.62 1.71
CA GLU A 22 15.18 1.33 1.21
C GLU A 22 15.56 2.10 -0.07
N PHE A 23 14.67 2.92 -0.63
CA PHE A 23 15.04 3.70 -1.82
C PHE A 23 16.18 4.67 -1.51
N LYS A 24 17.07 4.87 -2.48
CA LYS A 24 18.19 5.80 -2.38
C LYS A 24 18.37 6.56 -3.68
N PHE A 25 18.39 7.88 -3.57
CA PHE A 25 18.69 8.79 -4.66
C PHE A 25 19.77 9.76 -4.23
N ASN A 26 20.66 10.13 -5.13
CA ASN A 26 21.67 11.17 -4.88
C ASN A 26 21.10 12.59 -5.07
N ARG A 27 19.81 12.76 -4.81
CA ARG A 27 19.13 14.05 -4.92
C ARG A 27 17.98 14.13 -3.92
N LYS A 28 17.58 15.35 -3.60
CA LYS A 28 16.39 15.63 -2.81
C LYS A 28 15.22 16.03 -3.71
N PHE A 29 14.02 15.90 -3.19
CA PHE A 29 12.78 16.18 -3.89
C PHE A 29 11.95 17.21 -3.10
N GLU A 30 11.29 18.11 -3.79
CA GLU A 30 10.35 19.06 -3.19
C GLU A 30 9.06 18.37 -2.74
N THR A 31 8.70 17.26 -3.41
CA THR A 31 7.52 16.48 -3.07
C THR A 31 7.79 14.99 -3.21
N ILE A 32 7.39 14.23 -2.20
CA ILE A 32 7.35 12.77 -2.20
C ILE A 32 5.90 12.33 -2.02
N ILE A 33 5.43 11.44 -2.88
CA ILE A 33 4.04 10.97 -2.88
C ILE A 33 4.02 9.45 -2.72
N SER A 34 3.22 8.95 -1.77
CA SER A 34 2.98 7.52 -1.52
C SER A 34 1.49 7.23 -1.62
N LEU A 35 1.07 6.60 -2.71
CA LEU A 35 -0.33 6.31 -3.02
C LEU A 35 -0.67 4.83 -2.88
N PHE A 36 -1.96 4.49 -3.04
CA PHE A 36 -2.48 3.11 -2.99
C PHE A 36 -2.16 2.37 -1.69
N HIS A 37 -2.19 3.12 -0.58
CA HIS A 37 -2.02 2.60 0.78
C HIS A 37 -0.66 1.92 1.05
N VAL A 38 0.40 2.31 0.34
CA VAL A 38 1.75 1.77 0.56
C VAL A 38 2.19 1.93 2.02
N MET A 39 1.76 3.01 2.69
CA MET A 39 2.03 3.20 4.12
C MET A 39 1.37 2.13 4.99
N SER A 40 0.21 1.62 4.60
CA SER A 40 -0.48 0.54 5.31
C SER A 40 0.18 -0.84 5.13
N TYR A 41 1.02 -1.02 4.13
CA TYR A 41 1.83 -2.23 3.97
C TYR A 41 3.02 -2.29 4.92
N GLN A 42 3.35 -1.18 5.61
CA GLN A 42 4.40 -1.17 6.63
C GLN A 42 3.84 -1.74 7.94
N ALA A 43 3.72 -3.07 8.00
CA ALA A 43 3.09 -3.77 9.13
C ALA A 43 3.90 -3.63 10.44
N GLU A 44 5.22 -3.61 10.34
CA GLU A 44 6.13 -3.52 11.49
C GLU A 44 6.48 -2.05 11.81
N ASN A 45 6.64 -1.75 13.12
CA ASN A 45 7.00 -0.40 13.58
C ASN A 45 8.29 0.10 12.96
N ASP A 46 9.31 -0.76 12.94
CA ASP A 46 10.64 -0.41 12.43
C ASP A 46 10.61 -0.09 10.92
N GLU A 47 9.82 -0.82 10.15
CA GLU A 47 9.67 -0.56 8.72
C GLU A 47 8.96 0.77 8.47
N LEU A 48 7.90 1.05 9.23
CA LEU A 48 7.20 2.33 9.15
C LEU A 48 8.11 3.50 9.52
N GLU A 49 8.87 3.39 10.62
CA GLU A 49 9.86 4.42 11.02
C GLU A 49 10.92 4.65 9.94
N LYS A 50 11.46 3.57 9.36
CA LYS A 50 12.45 3.67 8.26
C LYS A 50 11.90 4.38 7.04
N VAL A 51 10.62 4.17 6.69
CA VAL A 51 10.00 4.93 5.58
C VAL A 51 9.98 6.42 5.88
N PHE A 52 9.55 6.82 7.08
CA PHE A 52 9.54 8.23 7.48
C PHE A 52 10.96 8.84 7.47
N GLN A 53 11.94 8.12 8.02
CA GLN A 53 13.33 8.55 8.02
C GLN A 53 13.85 8.71 6.59
N ASN A 54 13.63 7.72 5.75
CA ASN A 54 14.08 7.72 4.36
C ASN A 54 13.45 8.88 3.56
N VAL A 55 12.16 9.15 3.79
CA VAL A 55 11.48 10.32 3.22
C VAL A 55 12.15 11.62 3.67
N SER A 56 12.44 11.76 4.97
CA SER A 56 13.11 12.96 5.49
C SER A 56 14.48 13.20 4.85
N GLU A 57 15.27 12.15 4.65
CA GLU A 57 16.59 12.23 4.03
C GLU A 57 16.52 12.71 2.57
N HIS A 58 15.40 12.45 1.89
CA HIS A 58 15.20 12.77 0.48
C HIS A 58 14.31 13.99 0.22
N LEU A 59 13.72 14.61 1.24
CA LEU A 59 13.00 15.88 1.09
C LEU A 59 13.95 17.08 1.15
N THR A 60 13.64 18.10 0.34
CA THR A 60 14.23 19.43 0.49
C THR A 60 13.68 20.12 1.74
N ASP A 61 14.34 21.17 2.21
CA ASP A 61 13.80 22.02 3.27
C ASP A 61 12.48 22.66 2.81
N GLY A 62 11.43 22.49 3.61
CA GLY A 62 10.07 22.90 3.24
C GLY A 62 9.36 21.98 2.25
N GLY A 63 9.97 20.85 1.89
CA GLY A 63 9.37 19.84 1.02
C GLY A 63 8.13 19.17 1.60
N LEU A 64 7.33 18.58 0.75
CA LEU A 64 6.02 18.01 1.07
C LEU A 64 6.00 16.48 0.95
N PHE A 65 5.55 15.79 2.00
CA PHE A 65 5.24 14.36 1.96
C PHE A 65 3.72 14.15 1.92
N ILE A 66 3.22 13.54 0.86
CA ILE A 66 1.79 13.24 0.66
C ILE A 66 1.61 11.73 0.64
N PHE A 67 0.72 11.22 1.48
CA PHE A 67 0.43 9.78 1.49
C PHE A 67 -1.00 9.49 1.93
N ASN A 68 -1.48 8.31 1.57
CA ASN A 68 -2.71 7.76 2.08
C ASN A 68 -2.43 6.47 2.87
N PHE A 69 -3.35 6.14 3.77
CA PHE A 69 -3.27 4.96 4.63
C PHE A 69 -4.67 4.54 5.09
N TRP A 70 -4.78 3.34 5.62
CA TRP A 70 -5.99 2.87 6.26
C TRP A 70 -6.16 3.58 7.60
N TYR A 71 -7.16 4.43 7.69
CA TYR A 71 -7.44 5.22 8.89
C TYR A 71 -8.09 4.35 9.97
N GLY A 72 -7.42 4.17 11.10
CA GLY A 72 -7.81 3.27 12.18
C GLY A 72 -9.25 3.47 12.67
N PRO A 73 -9.69 4.69 13.00
CA PRO A 73 -11.08 4.92 13.39
C PRO A 73 -12.10 4.47 12.34
N ALA A 74 -11.84 4.66 11.04
CA ALA A 74 -12.74 4.19 9.98
C ALA A 74 -12.76 2.67 9.91
N VAL A 75 -11.58 2.01 9.96
CA VAL A 75 -11.47 0.55 9.94
C VAL A 75 -12.16 -0.10 11.13
N LEU A 76 -12.13 0.55 12.32
CA LEU A 76 -12.74 0.00 13.53
C LEU A 76 -14.25 0.25 13.59
N THR A 77 -14.75 1.33 12.98
CA THR A 77 -16.21 1.64 12.96
C THR A 77 -16.94 0.93 11.83
N ASP A 78 -16.26 0.67 10.71
CA ASP A 78 -16.77 -0.08 9.55
C ASP A 78 -15.73 -1.12 9.13
N PRO A 79 -15.59 -2.22 9.87
CA PRO A 79 -14.60 -3.24 9.59
C PRO A 79 -14.78 -3.85 8.21
N PRO A 80 -13.68 -4.19 7.52
CA PRO A 80 -13.76 -4.85 6.23
C PRO A 80 -14.47 -6.21 6.38
N VAL A 81 -15.35 -6.50 5.43
CA VAL A 81 -16.18 -7.72 5.42
C VAL A 81 -15.79 -8.62 4.23
N VAL A 82 -16.22 -9.87 4.29
CA VAL A 82 -16.06 -10.81 3.18
C VAL A 82 -16.71 -10.24 1.92
N LYS A 83 -15.95 -10.21 0.83
CA LYS A 83 -16.43 -9.72 -0.47
C LYS A 83 -16.11 -10.72 -1.57
N ILE A 84 -17.07 -10.93 -2.45
CA ILE A 84 -16.87 -11.74 -3.66
C ILE A 84 -17.04 -10.82 -4.86
N LYS A 85 -16.01 -10.78 -5.72
CA LYS A 85 -16.06 -10.08 -7.00
C LYS A 85 -15.92 -11.08 -8.13
N ARG A 86 -16.82 -10.99 -9.12
CA ARG A 86 -16.78 -11.82 -10.33
C ARG A 86 -16.59 -10.93 -11.54
N LEU A 87 -15.69 -11.35 -12.41
CA LEU A 87 -15.41 -10.75 -13.70
C LEU A 87 -15.41 -11.86 -14.73
N GLU A 88 -15.91 -11.59 -15.90
CA GLU A 88 -16.03 -12.56 -16.98
C GLU A 88 -15.90 -11.84 -18.31
N ASP A 89 -15.16 -12.41 -19.24
CA ASP A 89 -15.12 -12.07 -20.64
C ASP A 89 -15.34 -13.33 -21.50
N ASP A 90 -15.02 -13.30 -22.78
CA ASP A 90 -15.23 -14.43 -23.71
C ASP A 90 -14.23 -15.57 -23.46
N GLU A 91 -13.11 -15.32 -22.80
CA GLU A 91 -12.02 -16.28 -22.62
C GLU A 91 -11.91 -16.80 -21.20
N VAL A 92 -12.09 -15.92 -20.20
CA VAL A 92 -11.85 -16.26 -18.79
C VAL A 92 -13.02 -15.84 -17.88
N ARG A 93 -13.19 -16.60 -16.81
CA ARG A 93 -14.03 -16.23 -15.66
C ARG A 93 -13.14 -16.13 -14.43
N ILE A 94 -13.19 -14.99 -13.75
CA ILE A 94 -12.41 -14.74 -12.55
C ILE A 94 -13.36 -14.51 -11.37
N THR A 95 -13.18 -15.30 -10.32
CA THR A 95 -13.82 -15.07 -9.02
C THR A 95 -12.77 -14.74 -8.01
N ARG A 96 -12.85 -13.55 -7.41
CA ARG A 96 -12.01 -13.15 -6.29
C ARG A 96 -12.83 -13.13 -5.00
N ILE A 97 -12.44 -13.97 -4.07
CA ILE A 97 -12.95 -14.00 -2.70
C ILE A 97 -11.96 -13.22 -1.85
N THR A 98 -12.46 -12.32 -1.02
CA THR A 98 -11.68 -11.52 -0.09
C THR A 98 -12.19 -11.78 1.32
N GLU A 99 -11.35 -12.31 2.19
CA GLU A 99 -11.68 -12.68 3.57
C GLU A 99 -10.74 -11.95 4.54
N PRO A 100 -11.16 -10.81 5.08
CA PRO A 100 -10.36 -10.06 6.02
C PRO A 100 -10.40 -10.69 7.42
N VAL A 101 -9.25 -10.71 8.10
CA VAL A 101 -9.11 -11.13 9.49
C VAL A 101 -8.51 -9.97 10.29
N MET A 102 -9.26 -9.49 11.29
CA MET A 102 -8.84 -8.39 12.14
C MET A 102 -7.87 -8.87 13.23
N ARG A 103 -6.72 -8.23 13.34
CA ARG A 103 -5.73 -8.42 14.41
C ARG A 103 -5.65 -7.14 15.23
N TYR A 104 -6.61 -6.97 16.11
CA TYR A 104 -6.83 -5.71 16.83
C TYR A 104 -5.64 -5.22 17.66
N ASN A 105 -4.92 -6.14 18.34
CA ASN A 105 -3.78 -5.77 19.17
C ASN A 105 -2.55 -5.33 18.38
N GLU A 106 -2.53 -5.61 17.08
CA GLU A 106 -1.41 -5.32 16.18
C GLU A 106 -1.75 -4.18 15.21
N ASN A 107 -2.99 -3.70 15.24
CA ASN A 107 -3.52 -2.73 14.27
C ASN A 107 -3.41 -3.23 12.82
N ILE A 108 -3.59 -4.53 12.60
CA ILE A 108 -3.45 -5.17 11.29
C ILE A 108 -4.76 -5.81 10.86
N VAL A 109 -5.00 -5.79 9.57
CA VAL A 109 -5.97 -6.63 8.88
C VAL A 109 -5.21 -7.54 7.93
N ASP A 110 -5.30 -8.84 8.13
CA ASP A 110 -4.85 -9.81 7.12
C ASP A 110 -5.96 -9.93 6.07
N VAL A 111 -5.74 -9.33 4.90
CA VAL A 111 -6.68 -9.39 3.78
C VAL A 111 -6.33 -10.61 2.94
N ASN A 112 -7.04 -11.69 3.15
CA ASN A 112 -6.84 -12.94 2.42
C ASN A 112 -7.62 -12.91 1.11
N PHE A 113 -6.95 -13.17 0.02
CA PHE A 113 -7.53 -13.30 -1.31
C PHE A 113 -7.44 -14.76 -1.76
N GLU A 114 -8.51 -15.29 -2.32
CA GLU A 114 -8.51 -16.44 -3.18
C GLU A 114 -8.99 -15.98 -4.57
N VAL A 115 -8.08 -16.02 -5.55
CA VAL A 115 -8.42 -15.71 -6.94
C VAL A 115 -8.57 -17.03 -7.70
N ILE A 116 -9.77 -17.30 -8.20
CA ILE A 116 -10.10 -18.47 -8.98
C ILE A 116 -10.26 -18.03 -10.43
N ILE A 117 -9.42 -18.55 -11.31
CA ILE A 117 -9.42 -18.26 -12.73
C ILE A 117 -9.84 -19.52 -13.48
N GLU A 118 -10.93 -19.44 -14.23
CA GLU A 118 -11.41 -20.50 -15.12
C GLU A 118 -11.18 -20.08 -16.58
N ASP A 119 -10.41 -20.86 -17.31
CA ASP A 119 -10.33 -20.75 -18.77
C ASP A 119 -11.59 -21.40 -19.38
N LYS A 120 -12.38 -20.63 -20.11
CA LYS A 120 -13.66 -21.08 -20.66
C LYS A 120 -13.53 -22.07 -21.82
N LYS A 121 -12.40 -22.10 -22.50
CA LYS A 121 -12.15 -23.01 -23.64
C LYS A 121 -11.68 -24.38 -23.18
N THR A 122 -10.79 -24.37 -22.19
CA THR A 122 -10.15 -25.61 -21.70
C THR A 122 -10.80 -26.14 -20.43
N HIS A 123 -11.63 -25.33 -19.74
CA HIS A 123 -12.21 -25.60 -18.41
C HIS A 123 -11.16 -25.84 -17.31
N ILE A 124 -9.92 -25.39 -17.54
CA ILE A 124 -8.87 -25.43 -16.53
C ILE A 124 -9.15 -24.36 -15.48
N ILE A 125 -9.04 -24.76 -14.21
CA ILE A 125 -9.23 -23.86 -13.07
C ILE A 125 -7.89 -23.70 -12.35
N GLU A 126 -7.45 -22.47 -12.21
CA GLU A 126 -6.29 -22.08 -11.42
C GLU A 126 -6.76 -21.34 -10.16
N LYS A 127 -6.10 -21.62 -9.02
CA LYS A 127 -6.35 -20.93 -7.75
C LYS A 127 -5.07 -20.24 -7.28
N LEU A 128 -5.17 -18.96 -6.99
CA LEU A 128 -4.07 -18.14 -6.53
C LEU A 128 -4.43 -17.56 -5.15
N PRO A 129 -3.93 -18.14 -4.05
CA PRO A 129 -4.07 -17.55 -2.73
C PRO A 129 -3.03 -16.44 -2.53
N GLU A 130 -3.44 -15.33 -1.90
CA GLU A 130 -2.57 -14.23 -1.53
C GLU A 130 -3.05 -13.60 -0.22
N THR A 131 -2.12 -13.19 0.65
CA THR A 131 -2.45 -12.47 1.89
C THR A 131 -1.72 -11.15 1.91
N HIS A 132 -2.49 -10.06 2.07
CA HIS A 132 -1.95 -8.73 2.27
C HIS A 132 -2.13 -8.32 3.73
N LYS A 133 -1.02 -8.09 4.43
CA LYS A 133 -1.04 -7.53 5.77
C LYS A 133 -1.18 -6.02 5.65
N MET A 134 -2.33 -5.49 6.06
CA MET A 134 -2.65 -4.07 5.98
C MET A 134 -2.74 -3.48 7.37
N ARG A 135 -1.78 -2.61 7.71
CA ARG A 135 -1.81 -1.86 8.96
C ARG A 135 -2.78 -0.69 8.85
N TYR A 136 -3.64 -0.53 9.84
CA TYR A 136 -4.40 0.70 10.00
C TYR A 136 -3.71 1.60 11.03
N LEU A 137 -3.63 2.89 10.72
CA LEU A 137 -2.85 3.87 11.47
C LEU A 137 -3.77 4.90 12.11
N PHE A 138 -3.30 5.45 13.22
CA PHE A 138 -3.98 6.50 13.94
C PHE A 138 -3.25 7.82 13.79
N LEU A 139 -3.99 8.93 13.82
CA LEU A 139 -3.40 10.25 13.65
C LEU A 139 -2.30 10.59 14.68
N PRO A 140 -2.47 10.29 16.00
CA PRO A 140 -1.41 10.55 16.98
C PRO A 140 -0.12 9.77 16.68
N GLU A 141 -0.22 8.57 16.12
CA GLU A 141 0.92 7.76 15.70
C GLU A 141 1.67 8.44 14.53
N ILE A 142 0.94 8.90 13.53
CA ILE A 142 1.50 9.63 12.39
C ILE A 142 2.15 10.96 12.83
N GLU A 143 1.50 11.69 13.75
CA GLU A 143 2.04 12.93 14.31
C GLU A 143 3.36 12.70 15.04
N MET A 144 3.44 11.63 15.84
CA MET A 144 4.66 11.26 16.56
C MET A 144 5.80 10.93 15.58
N LEU A 145 5.53 10.14 14.54
CA LEU A 145 6.51 9.77 13.53
C LEU A 145 6.98 10.99 12.73
N ALA A 146 6.05 11.83 12.29
CA ALA A 146 6.37 13.06 11.58
C ALA A 146 7.25 14.00 12.43
N LYS A 147 6.89 14.21 13.69
CA LYS A 147 7.64 15.05 14.62
C LYS A 147 9.07 14.52 14.85
N LYS A 148 9.25 13.20 14.97
CA LYS A 148 10.56 12.56 15.17
C LYS A 148 11.55 12.90 14.06
N ILE A 149 11.07 13.14 12.85
CA ILE A 149 11.88 13.47 11.66
C ILE A 149 11.79 14.95 11.24
N GLY A 150 11.27 15.82 12.10
CA GLY A 150 11.18 17.26 11.83
C GLY A 150 10.05 17.69 10.88
N LEU A 151 9.12 16.80 10.55
CA LEU A 151 7.93 17.13 9.76
C LEU A 151 6.74 17.50 10.66
N LYS A 152 5.80 18.25 10.09
CA LYS A 152 4.51 18.57 10.73
C LYS A 152 3.36 18.24 9.78
N ILE A 153 2.24 17.80 10.32
CA ILE A 153 1.02 17.63 9.53
C ILE A 153 0.47 19.01 9.17
N ILE A 154 0.27 19.24 7.88
CA ILE A 154 -0.29 20.50 7.36
C ILE A 154 -1.78 20.36 7.11
N LYS A 155 -2.19 19.22 6.56
CA LYS A 155 -3.59 18.99 6.16
C LYS A 155 -3.94 17.51 6.15
N LEU A 156 -5.19 17.24 6.54
CA LEU A 156 -5.81 15.91 6.46
C LEU A 156 -7.03 15.99 5.55
N TYR A 157 -7.17 14.99 4.72
CA TYR A 157 -8.36 14.80 3.90
C TYR A 157 -9.05 13.51 4.34
N LYS A 158 -10.37 13.55 4.43
CA LYS A 158 -11.22 12.39 4.70
C LYS A 158 -11.78 11.85 3.39
#